data_8b823515dd44e1781cf1acef316ac0e9
#
_entry.id   8b823515dd44e1781cf1acef316ac0e9
#
_cell.length_a   1.000
_cell.length_b   1.000
_cell.length_c   1.000
_cell.angle_alpha   90.00
_cell.angle_beta   90.00
_cell.angle_gamma   90.00
#
_symmetry.space_group_name_H-M   'P 1'
#
loop_
_entity.id
_entity.type
_entity.pdbx_description
1 polymer ?
#
loop_
_entity_poly.entity_id
_entity_poly.type
_entity_poly.pdbx_seq_one_letter_code
_entity_poly.pdbx_strand_id
1 'polypeptide(L)'
;CARVGTPLLLKPDVSAASGGVFLRSKVWRDDEVSALREELMSAEMPRFCDARRLFAERFIEGPEFTVFAMGDWRDPGSVRCLPAAERVFNASIPDGEKFLSYERYWGLYREETPPPDGRAFYGYAGCDAQVAGRIEEISKDAYVAVRGRGYARVDLRMDRGSGELFVLEVNANCGLSEDDQTSTGCILKLAGMTLAELLRTILNDAGAAL
;
A
#
# COMPACT_ATOMS: atom_id res chain seq x y z
N CYS A 1 5.94 -21.71 6.93
CA CYS A 1 6.94 -21.05 6.05
C CYS A 1 7.15 -21.80 4.73
N ALA A 2 7.32 -23.14 4.74
CA ALA A 2 7.73 -23.90 3.53
C ALA A 2 6.81 -23.77 2.29
N ARG A 3 5.52 -23.49 2.46
CA ARG A 3 4.56 -23.37 1.33
C ARG A 3 4.52 -21.99 0.69
N VAL A 4 4.86 -20.95 1.42
CA VAL A 4 4.67 -19.55 1.00
C VAL A 4 6.01 -18.87 0.69
N GLY A 5 7.11 -19.42 1.21
CA GLY A 5 8.45 -18.82 1.16
C GLY A 5 8.69 -17.89 2.35
N THR A 6 9.94 -17.50 2.57
CA THR A 6 10.36 -16.61 3.66
C THR A 6 11.13 -15.41 3.13
N PRO A 7 11.15 -14.28 3.84
CA PRO A 7 10.38 -14.01 5.07
C PRO A 7 8.88 -13.88 4.82
N LEU A 8 8.09 -14.21 5.84
CA LEU A 8 6.65 -14.02 5.84
C LEU A 8 6.31 -12.70 6.52
N LEU A 9 5.18 -12.09 6.12
CA LEU A 9 4.54 -11.00 6.84
C LEU A 9 3.19 -11.50 7.38
N LEU A 10 3.00 -11.43 8.69
CA LEU A 10 1.72 -11.75 9.34
C LEU A 10 0.88 -10.48 9.38
N LYS A 11 -0.38 -10.61 8.95
CA LYS A 11 -1.35 -9.52 8.94
C LYS A 11 -2.70 -9.99 9.48
N PRO A 12 -3.47 -9.12 10.18
CA PRO A 12 -4.89 -9.35 10.39
C PRO A 12 -5.64 -9.41 9.05
N ASP A 13 -6.64 -10.29 8.93
CA ASP A 13 -7.44 -10.38 7.70
C ASP A 13 -8.45 -9.23 7.57
N VAL A 14 -8.77 -8.55 8.66
CA VAL A 14 -9.56 -7.33 8.69
C VAL A 14 -8.75 -6.23 9.37
N SER A 15 -8.28 -5.28 8.59
CA SER A 15 -7.47 -4.18 9.07
C SER A 15 -7.49 -3.00 8.10
N ALA A 16 -7.09 -1.82 8.59
CA ALA A 16 -6.84 -0.63 7.78
C ALA A 16 -5.68 0.17 8.40
N ALA A 17 -5.10 1.09 7.63
CA ALA A 17 -4.07 2.02 8.08
C ALA A 17 -2.90 1.33 8.81
N SER A 18 -2.39 0.25 8.24
CA SER A 18 -1.32 -0.61 8.78
C SER A 18 -1.64 -1.24 10.15
N GLY A 19 -2.91 -1.26 10.59
CA GLY A 19 -3.31 -1.84 11.87
C GLY A 19 -2.85 -3.29 11.99
N GLY A 20 -2.12 -3.62 13.08
CA GLY A 20 -1.59 -4.96 13.32
C GLY A 20 -0.37 -5.35 12.47
N VAL A 21 0.21 -4.42 11.73
CA VAL A 21 1.45 -4.61 10.98
C VAL A 21 2.59 -3.87 11.69
N PHE A 22 3.51 -4.61 12.27
CA PHE A 22 4.66 -4.10 13.01
C PHE A 22 5.97 -4.59 12.39
N LEU A 23 7.12 -4.10 12.77
CA LEU A 23 8.40 -4.64 12.31
C LEU A 23 8.54 -6.13 12.62
N ARG A 24 8.10 -6.53 13.82
CA ARG A 24 8.06 -7.94 14.25
C ARG A 24 7.02 -8.80 13.52
N SER A 25 6.12 -8.20 12.73
CA SER A 25 5.19 -8.98 11.88
C SER A 25 5.91 -9.72 10.75
N LYS A 26 7.19 -9.39 10.49
CA LYS A 26 8.04 -10.08 9.54
C LYS A 26 8.77 -11.23 10.26
N VAL A 27 8.50 -12.47 9.85
CA VAL A 27 8.99 -13.70 10.48
C VAL A 27 9.64 -14.64 9.45
N TRP A 28 10.55 -15.49 9.92
CA TRP A 28 11.31 -16.42 9.07
C TRP A 28 11.04 -17.88 9.39
N ARG A 29 10.51 -18.19 10.59
CA ARG A 29 10.33 -19.56 11.10
C ARG A 29 8.92 -19.80 11.62
N ASP A 30 8.50 -21.05 11.61
CA ASP A 30 7.15 -21.45 12.05
C ASP A 30 6.91 -21.21 13.55
N ASP A 31 7.93 -21.31 14.38
CA ASP A 31 7.84 -21.00 15.81
C ASP A 31 7.60 -19.50 16.06
N GLU A 32 8.22 -18.62 15.28
CA GLU A 32 7.98 -17.17 15.31
C GLU A 32 6.53 -16.83 14.92
N VAL A 33 5.99 -17.53 13.92
CA VAL A 33 4.57 -17.35 13.51
C VAL A 33 3.63 -17.67 14.67
N SER A 34 3.86 -18.77 15.38
CA SER A 34 3.02 -19.19 16.51
C SER A 34 3.09 -18.19 17.66
N ALA A 35 4.28 -17.76 18.04
CA ALA A 35 4.50 -16.80 19.11
C ALA A 35 3.85 -15.44 18.79
N LEU A 36 4.08 -14.91 17.59
CA LEU A 36 3.50 -13.64 17.15
C LEU A 36 1.98 -13.71 17.05
N ARG A 37 1.42 -14.84 16.59
CA ARG A 37 -0.03 -15.01 16.55
C ARG A 37 -0.65 -14.90 17.94
N GLU A 38 -0.08 -15.57 18.94
CA GLU A 38 -0.55 -15.51 20.33
C GLU A 38 -0.47 -14.09 20.88
N GLU A 39 0.64 -13.41 20.62
CA GLU A 39 0.84 -12.00 21.02
C GLU A 39 -0.23 -11.09 20.40
N LEU A 40 -0.39 -11.13 19.08
CA LEU A 40 -1.35 -10.27 18.36
C LEU A 40 -2.81 -10.56 18.77
N MET A 41 -3.15 -11.81 19.08
CA MET A 41 -4.49 -12.18 19.55
C MET A 41 -4.76 -11.72 20.98
N SER A 42 -3.74 -11.54 21.81
CA SER A 42 -3.84 -11.07 23.20
C SER A 42 -3.66 -9.57 23.35
N ALA A 43 -3.13 -8.88 22.34
CA ALA A 43 -2.85 -7.45 22.39
C ALA A 43 -4.13 -6.62 22.20
N GLU A 44 -4.13 -5.43 22.81
CA GLU A 44 -5.13 -4.42 22.53
C GLU A 44 -4.86 -3.82 21.14
N MET A 45 -5.71 -4.17 20.18
CA MET A 45 -5.54 -3.77 18.79
C MET A 45 -6.27 -2.45 18.49
N PRO A 46 -5.82 -1.68 17.47
CA PRO A 46 -6.55 -0.51 17.02
C PRO A 46 -8.01 -0.84 16.65
N ARG A 47 -8.93 0.12 16.83
CA ARG A 47 -10.38 -0.06 16.63
C ARG A 47 -10.77 -0.60 15.23
N PHE A 48 -9.93 -0.39 14.23
CA PHE A 48 -10.13 -0.81 12.85
C PHE A 48 -9.31 -2.07 12.49
N CYS A 49 -8.85 -2.81 13.48
CA CYS A 49 -8.07 -4.05 13.30
C CYS A 49 -8.72 -5.18 14.09
N ASP A 50 -8.95 -6.31 13.43
CA ASP A 50 -9.41 -7.54 14.06
C ASP A 50 -8.34 -8.63 13.92
N ALA A 51 -7.60 -8.86 15.00
CA ALA A 51 -6.53 -9.86 15.04
C ALA A 51 -7.01 -11.30 15.34
N ARG A 52 -8.32 -11.56 15.46
CA ARG A 52 -8.86 -12.91 15.68
C ARG A 52 -8.54 -13.86 14.53
N ARG A 53 -8.33 -13.32 13.34
CA ARG A 53 -7.90 -14.06 12.16
C ARG A 53 -6.68 -13.37 11.56
N LEU A 54 -5.63 -14.15 11.37
CA LEU A 54 -4.39 -13.72 10.75
C LEU A 54 -4.15 -14.54 9.49
N PHE A 55 -3.54 -13.91 8.50
CA PHE A 55 -2.97 -14.61 7.36
C PHE A 55 -1.48 -14.29 7.25
N ALA A 56 -0.74 -15.16 6.59
CA ALA A 56 0.67 -14.97 6.29
C ALA A 56 0.87 -14.91 4.79
N GLU A 57 1.58 -13.91 4.33
CA GLU A 57 2.00 -13.77 2.94
C GLU A 57 3.52 -13.69 2.84
N ARG A 58 4.08 -14.01 1.68
CA ARG A 58 5.51 -13.78 1.42
C ARG A 58 5.78 -12.28 1.45
N PHE A 59 6.77 -11.86 2.24
CA PHE A 59 7.23 -10.48 2.18
C PHE A 59 8.02 -10.24 0.89
N ILE A 60 7.58 -9.32 0.08
CA ILE A 60 8.25 -8.94 -1.18
C ILE A 60 9.29 -7.87 -0.88
N GLU A 61 10.56 -8.16 -1.10
CA GLU A 61 11.65 -7.19 -0.91
C GLU A 61 11.87 -6.36 -2.18
N GLY A 62 11.68 -5.05 -2.07
CA GLY A 62 11.89 -4.12 -3.18
C GLY A 62 11.06 -2.86 -3.08
N PRO A 63 11.01 -2.06 -4.15
CA PRO A 63 10.29 -0.79 -4.18
C PRO A 63 8.77 -1.01 -4.07
N GLU A 64 8.11 -0.03 -3.46
CA GLU A 64 6.67 -0.02 -3.25
C GLU A 64 6.06 1.15 -4.03
N PHE A 65 4.98 0.86 -4.74
CA PHE A 65 4.29 1.81 -5.60
C PHE A 65 2.84 1.98 -5.19
N THR A 66 2.29 3.12 -5.50
CA THR A 66 0.89 3.44 -5.30
C THR A 66 0.32 4.11 -6.53
N VAL A 67 -0.89 3.73 -6.91
CA VAL A 67 -1.58 4.19 -8.11
C VAL A 67 -3.01 4.58 -7.78
N PHE A 68 -3.46 5.72 -8.27
CA PHE A 68 -4.86 6.10 -8.16
C PHE A 68 -5.60 5.63 -9.41
N ALA A 69 -6.54 4.71 -9.24
CA ALA A 69 -7.38 4.17 -10.31
C ALA A 69 -8.81 4.69 -10.20
N MET A 70 -9.48 4.92 -11.34
CA MET A 70 -10.87 5.37 -11.40
C MET A 70 -11.57 4.82 -12.64
N GLY A 71 -12.90 4.70 -12.57
CA GLY A 71 -13.74 4.16 -13.62
C GLY A 71 -14.77 3.17 -13.10
N ASP A 72 -15.30 2.33 -13.99
CA ASP A 72 -16.30 1.31 -13.67
C ASP A 72 -15.84 -0.06 -14.21
N TRP A 73 -15.74 -1.07 -13.34
CA TRP A 73 -15.34 -2.43 -13.72
C TRP A 73 -16.24 -3.08 -14.78
N ARG A 74 -17.49 -2.61 -14.92
CA ARG A 74 -18.45 -3.09 -15.93
C ARG A 74 -18.08 -2.63 -17.34
N ASP A 75 -17.31 -1.55 -17.44
CA ASP A 75 -16.68 -1.06 -18.65
C ASP A 75 -15.16 -0.94 -18.42
N PRO A 76 -14.39 -2.02 -18.60
CA PRO A 76 -12.94 -2.00 -18.39
C PRO A 76 -12.20 -0.95 -19.23
N GLY A 77 -12.76 -0.55 -20.37
CA GLY A 77 -12.22 0.52 -21.21
C GLY A 77 -12.32 1.92 -20.57
N SER A 78 -13.22 2.11 -19.61
CA SER A 78 -13.34 3.36 -18.85
C SER A 78 -12.31 3.46 -17.72
N VAL A 79 -11.69 2.34 -17.33
CA VAL A 79 -10.76 2.32 -16.21
C VAL A 79 -9.44 2.99 -16.62
N ARG A 80 -9.07 4.01 -15.85
CA ARG A 80 -7.83 4.77 -16.05
C ARG A 80 -7.07 4.93 -14.74
N CYS A 81 -5.76 5.01 -14.85
CA CYS A 81 -4.86 5.27 -13.74
C CYS A 81 -4.19 6.63 -13.89
N LEU A 82 -3.96 7.32 -12.78
CA LEU A 82 -3.03 8.43 -12.72
C LEU A 82 -1.60 7.92 -12.63
N PRO A 83 -0.58 8.75 -12.90
CA PRO A 83 0.81 8.35 -12.81
C PRO A 83 1.14 7.69 -11.45
N ALA A 84 1.90 6.60 -11.50
CA ALA A 84 2.31 5.90 -10.29
C ALA A 84 3.30 6.73 -9.47
N ALA A 85 3.15 6.71 -8.14
CA ALA A 85 4.14 7.22 -7.21
C ALA A 85 4.87 6.05 -6.52
N GLU A 86 6.18 6.18 -6.36
CA GLU A 86 7.00 5.28 -5.55
C GLU A 86 7.05 5.80 -4.10
N ARG A 87 6.86 4.91 -3.12
CA ARG A 87 7.17 5.22 -1.72
C ARG A 87 8.67 5.05 -1.49
N VAL A 88 9.36 6.16 -1.31
CA VAL A 88 10.81 6.21 -1.10
C VAL A 88 11.10 6.24 0.40
N PHE A 89 11.66 5.16 0.92
CA PHE A 89 12.05 5.09 2.33
C PHE A 89 13.37 5.80 2.60
N ASN A 90 13.52 6.35 3.81
CA ASN A 90 14.76 6.97 4.25
C ASN A 90 15.94 5.99 4.08
N ALA A 91 17.07 6.49 3.61
CA ALA A 91 18.24 5.68 3.32
C ALA A 91 18.85 5.01 4.57
N SER A 92 18.60 5.55 5.78
CA SER A 92 19.04 4.94 7.03
C SER A 92 18.27 3.68 7.42
N ILE A 93 17.11 3.41 6.79
CA ILE A 93 16.32 2.23 7.09
C ILE A 93 16.90 1.03 6.34
N PRO A 94 17.16 -0.09 7.04
CA PRO A 94 17.61 -1.33 6.40
C PRO A 94 16.61 -1.80 5.34
N ASP A 95 17.10 -2.34 4.22
CA ASP A 95 16.24 -2.77 3.10
C ASP A 95 15.14 -3.75 3.52
N GLY A 96 15.46 -4.67 4.41
CA GLY A 96 14.49 -5.63 4.93
C GLY A 96 13.40 -5.03 5.82
N GLU A 97 13.53 -3.76 6.22
CA GLU A 97 12.57 -3.04 7.06
C GLU A 97 11.83 -1.93 6.29
N LYS A 98 12.08 -1.78 4.99
CA LYS A 98 11.42 -0.79 4.14
C LYS A 98 9.99 -1.21 3.82
N PHE A 99 9.11 -1.09 4.80
CA PHE A 99 7.65 -1.22 4.66
C PHE A 99 6.94 -0.32 5.67
N LEU A 100 5.66 -0.06 5.42
CA LEU A 100 4.86 0.84 6.25
C LEU A 100 4.27 0.07 7.43
N SER A 101 4.96 0.11 8.57
CA SER A 101 4.45 -0.41 9.83
C SER A 101 3.38 0.53 10.42
N TYR A 102 2.62 0.03 11.39
CA TYR A 102 1.65 0.81 12.15
C TYR A 102 2.30 2.03 12.82
N GLU A 103 3.47 1.85 13.44
CA GLU A 103 4.16 2.95 14.10
C GLU A 103 4.64 4.03 13.14
N ARG A 104 5.18 3.64 11.97
CA ARG A 104 5.59 4.59 10.92
C ARG A 104 4.43 5.36 10.33
N TYR A 105 3.30 4.66 10.14
CA TYR A 105 2.09 5.29 9.60
C TYR A 105 1.54 6.36 10.54
N TRP A 106 1.54 6.07 11.86
CA TRP A 106 0.97 6.96 12.88
C TRP A 106 1.99 7.84 13.61
N GLY A 107 3.30 7.68 13.32
CA GLY A 107 4.36 8.45 13.97
C GLY A 107 4.47 8.21 15.49
N LEU A 108 4.22 6.99 15.94
CA LEU A 108 4.10 6.68 17.37
C LEU A 108 5.44 6.46 18.07
N TYR A 109 6.47 5.96 17.37
CA TYR A 109 7.84 5.75 17.87
C TYR A 109 7.94 5.03 19.22
N ARG A 110 7.16 3.98 19.43
CA ARG A 110 7.18 3.19 20.67
C ARG A 110 8.26 2.10 20.62
N GLU A 111 8.36 1.42 19.51
CA GLU A 111 9.32 0.33 19.25
C GLU A 111 10.33 0.72 18.18
N GLU A 112 10.01 1.65 17.31
CA GLU A 112 10.84 2.10 16.22
C GLU A 112 11.50 3.44 16.52
N THR A 113 12.82 3.53 16.30
CA THR A 113 13.57 4.78 16.45
C THR A 113 13.41 5.64 15.19
N PRO A 114 13.13 6.95 15.33
CA PRO A 114 13.12 7.86 14.19
C PRO A 114 14.44 7.86 13.42
N PRO A 115 14.42 8.15 12.10
CA PRO A 115 15.64 8.30 11.33
C PRO A 115 16.61 9.30 11.98
N PRO A 116 17.93 8.99 12.05
CA PRO A 116 18.90 9.81 12.78
C PRO A 116 19.13 11.19 12.15
N ASP A 117 18.76 11.37 10.88
CA ASP A 117 18.82 12.65 10.18
C ASP A 117 17.62 13.58 10.45
N GLY A 118 16.68 13.16 11.30
CA GLY A 118 15.47 13.91 11.66
C GLY A 118 14.45 14.04 10.53
N ARG A 119 14.64 13.34 9.40
CA ARG A 119 13.70 13.31 8.29
C ARG A 119 12.60 12.28 8.53
N ALA A 120 11.55 12.34 7.70
CA ALA A 120 10.49 11.33 7.72
C ALA A 120 11.02 9.93 7.35
N PHE A 121 10.34 8.90 7.82
CA PHE A 121 10.64 7.51 7.45
C PHE A 121 10.52 7.25 5.95
N TYR A 122 9.61 7.92 5.28
CA TYR A 122 9.37 7.81 3.86
C TYR A 122 8.79 9.11 3.28
N GLY A 123 8.82 9.20 1.96
CA GLY A 123 8.15 10.19 1.15
C GLY A 123 7.67 9.55 -0.15
N TYR A 124 7.23 10.37 -1.08
CA TYR A 124 6.77 9.90 -2.39
C TYR A 124 7.51 10.61 -3.51
N ALA A 125 7.77 9.88 -4.59
CA ALA A 125 8.37 10.39 -5.82
C ALA A 125 7.72 9.72 -7.05
N GLY A 126 7.97 10.24 -8.25
CA GLY A 126 7.58 9.55 -9.48
C GLY A 126 8.35 8.24 -9.64
N CYS A 127 7.70 7.21 -10.16
CA CYS A 127 8.35 5.93 -10.46
C CYS A 127 9.17 6.01 -11.76
N ASP A 128 10.08 5.03 -11.94
CA ASP A 128 10.83 4.88 -13.19
C ASP A 128 9.90 4.62 -14.36
N ALA A 129 10.12 5.33 -15.48
CA ALA A 129 9.34 5.20 -16.70
C ALA A 129 9.35 3.77 -17.29
N GLN A 130 10.41 3.00 -17.03
CA GLN A 130 10.53 1.63 -17.53
C GLN A 130 9.51 0.66 -16.90
N VAL A 131 9.06 0.94 -15.68
CA VAL A 131 8.10 0.10 -14.96
C VAL A 131 6.68 0.68 -14.94
N ALA A 132 6.53 1.97 -15.27
CA ALA A 132 5.26 2.70 -15.18
C ALA A 132 4.11 2.03 -15.94
N GLY A 133 4.34 1.60 -17.18
CA GLY A 133 3.33 0.94 -18.00
C GLY A 133 2.84 -0.40 -17.41
N ARG A 134 3.77 -1.20 -16.87
CA ARG A 134 3.43 -2.47 -16.20
C ARG A 134 2.65 -2.25 -14.91
N ILE A 135 3.03 -1.21 -14.14
CA ILE A 135 2.32 -0.84 -12.91
C ILE A 135 0.88 -0.42 -13.25
N GLU A 136 0.70 0.41 -14.28
CA GLU A 136 -0.61 0.85 -14.74
C GLU A 136 -1.50 -0.33 -15.17
N GLU A 137 -0.98 -1.24 -15.99
CA GLU A 137 -1.71 -2.43 -16.48
C GLU A 137 -2.19 -3.30 -15.31
N ILE A 138 -1.28 -3.70 -14.42
CA ILE A 138 -1.61 -4.53 -13.26
C ILE A 138 -2.59 -3.81 -12.31
N SER A 139 -2.47 -2.49 -12.17
CA SER A 139 -3.38 -1.70 -11.33
C SER A 139 -4.80 -1.66 -11.90
N LYS A 140 -4.96 -1.55 -13.21
CA LYS A 140 -6.26 -1.64 -13.90
C LYS A 140 -6.89 -3.02 -13.70
N ASP A 141 -6.10 -4.08 -13.92
CA ASP A 141 -6.57 -5.45 -13.74
C ASP A 141 -7.02 -5.73 -12.30
N ALA A 142 -6.22 -5.29 -11.32
CA ALA A 142 -6.58 -5.40 -9.90
C ALA A 142 -7.86 -4.64 -9.57
N TYR A 143 -8.01 -3.41 -10.07
CA TYR A 143 -9.20 -2.60 -9.87
C TYR A 143 -10.46 -3.27 -10.45
N VAL A 144 -10.37 -3.83 -11.66
CA VAL A 144 -11.46 -4.57 -12.29
C VAL A 144 -11.78 -5.86 -11.54
N ALA A 145 -10.74 -6.61 -11.10
CA ALA A 145 -10.89 -7.87 -10.38
C ALA A 145 -11.66 -7.71 -9.05
N VAL A 146 -11.45 -6.60 -8.34
CA VAL A 146 -12.21 -6.28 -7.11
C VAL A 146 -13.55 -5.58 -7.38
N ARG A 147 -13.94 -5.48 -8.65
CA ARG A 147 -15.17 -4.79 -9.09
C ARG A 147 -15.19 -3.31 -8.69
N GLY A 148 -14.06 -2.62 -8.90
CA GLY A 148 -13.89 -1.21 -8.57
C GLY A 148 -14.90 -0.33 -9.31
N ARG A 149 -15.52 0.62 -8.60
CA ARG A 149 -16.43 1.62 -9.14
C ARG A 149 -16.18 2.96 -8.46
N GLY A 150 -16.04 4.01 -9.26
CA GLY A 150 -15.65 5.34 -8.78
C GLY A 150 -14.14 5.45 -8.71
N TYR A 151 -13.53 5.27 -7.54
CA TYR A 151 -12.08 5.38 -7.39
C TYR A 151 -11.52 4.44 -6.31
N ALA A 152 -10.24 4.11 -6.45
CA ALA A 152 -9.47 3.40 -5.43
C ALA A 152 -7.98 3.72 -5.57
N ARG A 153 -7.21 3.42 -4.53
CA ARG A 153 -5.76 3.40 -4.59
C ARG A 153 -5.28 1.95 -4.59
N VAL A 154 -4.47 1.61 -5.57
CA VAL A 154 -3.82 0.29 -5.69
C VAL A 154 -2.39 0.41 -5.18
N ASP A 155 -2.04 -0.40 -4.19
CA ASP A 155 -0.70 -0.46 -3.63
C ASP A 155 -0.01 -1.75 -4.11
N LEU A 156 1.23 -1.62 -4.64
CA LEU A 156 2.00 -2.70 -5.26
C LEU A 156 3.42 -2.74 -4.71
N ARG A 157 4.04 -3.92 -4.79
CA ARG A 157 5.49 -4.07 -4.61
C ARG A 157 6.12 -4.80 -5.78
N MET A 158 7.34 -4.41 -6.11
CA MET A 158 8.15 -5.11 -7.09
C MET A 158 9.24 -5.90 -6.38
N ASP A 159 9.29 -7.20 -6.64
CA ASP A 159 10.39 -8.04 -6.16
C ASP A 159 11.72 -7.59 -6.79
N ARG A 160 12.67 -7.21 -5.98
CA ARG A 160 13.96 -6.68 -6.43
C ARG A 160 14.77 -7.70 -7.23
N GLY A 161 14.62 -8.98 -6.93
CA GLY A 161 15.37 -10.05 -7.58
C GLY A 161 14.81 -10.44 -8.94
N SER A 162 13.48 -10.55 -9.07
CA SER A 162 12.82 -11.00 -10.30
C SER A 162 12.27 -9.85 -11.15
N GLY A 163 12.05 -8.66 -10.56
CA GLY A 163 11.33 -7.56 -11.18
C GLY A 163 9.82 -7.82 -11.34
N GLU A 164 9.29 -8.86 -10.71
CA GLU A 164 7.86 -9.18 -10.72
C GLU A 164 7.08 -8.23 -9.81
N LEU A 165 5.90 -7.79 -10.28
CA LEU A 165 5.01 -6.90 -9.55
C LEU A 165 3.93 -7.71 -8.83
N PHE A 166 3.67 -7.35 -7.58
CA PHE A 166 2.65 -7.95 -6.73
C PHE A 166 1.72 -6.87 -6.21
N VAL A 167 0.41 -7.06 -6.38
CA VAL A 167 -0.61 -6.20 -5.77
C VAL A 167 -0.70 -6.56 -4.29
N LEU A 168 -0.53 -5.56 -3.43
CA LEU A 168 -0.69 -5.71 -1.99
C LEU A 168 -2.15 -5.55 -1.58
N GLU A 169 -2.78 -4.49 -2.07
CA GLU A 169 -4.19 -4.18 -1.74
C GLU A 169 -4.79 -3.17 -2.73
N VAL A 170 -6.12 -3.14 -2.77
CA VAL A 170 -6.92 -2.12 -3.45
C VAL A 170 -7.75 -1.38 -2.41
N ASN A 171 -7.40 -0.15 -2.14
CA ASN A 171 -7.99 0.68 -1.10
C ASN A 171 -9.17 1.49 -1.66
N ALA A 172 -10.39 1.02 -1.43
CA ALA A 172 -11.59 1.82 -1.68
C ALA A 172 -11.64 3.01 -0.71
N ASN A 173 -12.18 4.13 -1.18
CA ASN A 173 -12.29 5.36 -0.38
C ASN A 173 -10.96 5.81 0.26
N CYS A 174 -9.87 5.67 -0.49
CA CYS A 174 -8.57 6.15 -0.04
C CYS A 174 -8.60 7.67 0.21
N GLY A 175 -7.68 8.15 1.06
CA GLY A 175 -7.61 9.57 1.41
C GLY A 175 -7.36 10.45 0.17
N LEU A 176 -8.07 11.55 0.10
CA LEU A 176 -7.93 12.57 -0.95
C LEU A 176 -7.26 13.81 -0.35
N SER A 177 -6.12 14.21 -0.88
CA SER A 177 -5.32 15.34 -0.39
C SER A 177 -4.49 15.95 -1.52
N GLU A 178 -4.22 17.24 -1.44
CA GLU A 178 -3.25 17.94 -2.29
C GLU A 178 -1.86 18.04 -1.65
N ASP A 179 -1.73 17.63 -0.38
CA ASP A 179 -0.46 17.60 0.31
C ASP A 179 0.48 16.58 -0.33
N ASP A 180 1.59 17.03 -0.90
CA ASP A 180 2.56 16.22 -1.62
C ASP A 180 3.33 15.21 -0.73
N GLN A 181 3.17 15.32 0.58
CA GLN A 181 3.64 14.32 1.54
C GLN A 181 2.71 13.10 1.61
N THR A 182 1.52 13.18 1.01
CA THR A 182 0.60 12.05 0.87
C THR A 182 0.75 11.38 -0.49
N SER A 183 0.35 10.10 -0.58
CA SER A 183 0.36 9.37 -1.86
C SER A 183 -0.51 10.07 -2.91
N THR A 184 -1.72 10.47 -2.55
CA THR A 184 -2.66 11.14 -3.48
C THR A 184 -2.13 12.50 -3.93
N GLY A 185 -1.60 13.31 -3.02
CA GLY A 185 -1.03 14.61 -3.36
C GLY A 185 0.18 14.50 -4.29
N CYS A 186 1.08 13.55 -4.03
CA CYS A 186 2.19 13.28 -4.95
C CYS A 186 1.68 12.84 -6.34
N ILE A 187 0.70 11.93 -6.41
CA ILE A 187 0.09 11.45 -7.67
C ILE A 187 -0.55 12.62 -8.44
N LEU A 188 -1.30 13.50 -7.76
CA LEU A 188 -1.91 14.69 -8.37
C LEU A 188 -0.85 15.63 -8.95
N LYS A 189 0.22 15.87 -8.21
CA LYS A 189 1.36 16.68 -8.67
C LYS A 189 2.02 16.09 -9.92
N LEU A 190 2.24 14.76 -9.94
CA LEU A 190 2.79 14.06 -11.10
C LEU A 190 1.85 14.13 -12.32
N ALA A 191 0.54 14.10 -12.09
CA ALA A 191 -0.48 14.22 -13.13
C ALA A 191 -0.69 15.68 -13.61
N GLY A 192 -0.12 16.67 -12.92
CA GLY A 192 -0.45 18.08 -13.18
C GLY A 192 -1.92 18.42 -12.91
N MET A 193 -2.55 17.73 -11.96
CA MET A 193 -3.99 17.79 -11.67
C MET A 193 -4.22 18.35 -10.26
N THR A 194 -5.21 19.21 -10.11
CA THR A 194 -5.69 19.68 -8.81
C THR A 194 -6.68 18.69 -8.18
N LEU A 195 -6.86 18.75 -6.87
CA LEU A 195 -7.90 17.97 -6.18
C LEU A 195 -9.31 18.29 -6.70
N ALA A 196 -9.57 19.55 -7.03
CA ALA A 196 -10.86 19.97 -7.59
C ALA A 196 -11.13 19.31 -8.96
N GLU A 197 -10.13 19.15 -9.80
CA GLU A 197 -10.25 18.46 -11.08
C GLU A 197 -10.44 16.96 -10.89
N LEU A 198 -9.72 16.33 -9.95
CA LEU A 198 -9.95 14.94 -9.58
C LEU A 198 -11.38 14.70 -9.11
N LEU A 199 -11.88 15.55 -8.19
CA LEU A 199 -13.24 15.42 -7.66
C LEU A 199 -14.31 15.59 -8.75
N ARG A 200 -14.14 16.57 -9.66
CA ARG A 200 -15.05 16.72 -10.82
C ARG A 200 -15.05 15.47 -11.68
N THR A 201 -13.88 14.89 -11.92
CA THR A 201 -13.74 13.69 -12.73
C THR A 201 -14.48 12.52 -12.10
N ILE A 202 -14.31 12.28 -10.80
CA ILE A 202 -15.00 11.22 -10.04
C ILE A 202 -16.53 11.44 -10.08
N LEU A 203 -16.98 12.68 -9.87
CA LEU A 203 -18.40 13.00 -9.89
C LEU A 203 -19.02 12.84 -11.28
N ASN A 204 -18.32 13.22 -12.33
CA ASN A 204 -18.78 13.05 -13.72
C ASN A 204 -18.90 11.57 -14.07
N ASP A 205 -17.92 10.75 -13.69
CA ASP A 205 -17.98 9.29 -13.90
C ASP A 205 -19.17 8.67 -13.13
N ALA A 206 -19.43 9.13 -11.91
CA ALA A 206 -20.58 8.66 -11.13
C ALA A 206 -21.91 9.10 -11.73
N GLY A 207 -22.01 10.32 -12.26
CA GLY A 207 -23.18 10.87 -12.95
C GLY A 207 -23.48 10.18 -14.28
N ALA A 208 -22.45 9.79 -15.02
CA ALA A 208 -22.62 9.03 -16.26
C ALA A 208 -23.10 7.58 -16.02
N ALA A 209 -23.01 7.10 -14.77
CA ALA A 209 -23.40 5.75 -14.36
C ALA A 209 -24.83 5.67 -13.76
N LEU A 210 -25.54 6.81 -13.67
CA LEU A 210 -26.94 6.91 -13.25
C LEU A 210 -27.86 6.95 -14.46
#